data_bad27725fbb74724738aab177e7541cc
#
_entry.id   bad27725fbb74724738aab177e7541cc
#
_cell.length_a   1.000
_cell.length_b   1.000
_cell.length_c   1.000
_cell.angle_alpha   90.00
_cell.angle_beta   90.00
_cell.angle_gamma   90.00
#
_symmetry.space_group_name_H-M   'P 1'
#
loop_
_entity.id
_entity.type
_entity.pdbx_description
1 polymer ?
#
loop_
_entity_poly.entity_id
_entity_poly.type
_entity_poly.pdbx_seq_one_letter_code
_entity_poly.pdbx_strand_id
1 'polypeptide(L)'
;MLLTDPVVLENPFVRLEPLSPAHADDLTDAREGLEYAWYTSVPASVPDEIERRLAERDAGRMNPFAVVSDGRAVGMTTYCGIDLDSPRVEVGYTWLSPRVQRTAVNTAAKLLILGHAFEACEVIAVQLTTHWHNRQSRAAIERLGARQDGVLSAVRSCARRLRTNAPAARS
;
A
#
# COMPACT_ATOMS: atom_id res chain seq x y z
N MET A 1 -18.10 4.37 11.73
CA MET A 1 -16.66 4.25 12.10
C MET A 1 -15.88 5.18 11.20
N LEU A 2 -14.82 5.82 11.68
CA LEU A 2 -14.01 6.70 10.83
C LEU A 2 -12.90 5.89 10.14
N LEU A 3 -12.51 6.30 8.94
CA LEU A 3 -11.37 5.71 8.22
C LEU A 3 -10.05 5.81 8.98
N THR A 4 -9.96 6.74 9.93
CA THR A 4 -8.79 6.97 10.78
C THR A 4 -8.80 6.17 12.10
N ASP A 5 -9.92 5.52 12.42
CA ASP A 5 -10.01 4.73 13.65
C ASP A 5 -9.08 3.51 13.59
N PRO A 6 -8.36 3.19 14.68
CA PRO A 6 -7.59 1.97 14.75
C PRO A 6 -8.54 0.77 14.82
N VAL A 7 -8.44 -0.13 13.87
CA VAL A 7 -9.27 -1.34 13.77
C VAL A 7 -8.44 -2.54 13.37
N VAL A 8 -8.79 -3.70 13.89
CA VAL A 8 -8.29 -4.98 13.41
C VAL A 8 -9.35 -5.62 12.53
N LEU A 9 -8.97 -5.99 11.32
CA LEU A 9 -9.83 -6.68 10.36
C LEU A 9 -9.25 -8.06 10.09
N GLU A 10 -10.09 -9.10 10.11
CA GLU A 10 -9.59 -10.45 9.92
C GLU A 10 -10.54 -11.35 9.13
N ASN A 11 -9.95 -12.33 8.47
CA ASN A 11 -10.61 -13.47 7.86
C ASN A 11 -9.68 -14.71 7.98
N PRO A 12 -10.10 -15.90 7.51
CA PRO A 12 -9.26 -17.11 7.65
C PRO A 12 -7.87 -17.08 7.02
N PHE A 13 -7.57 -16.10 6.15
CA PHE A 13 -6.32 -16.05 5.39
C PHE A 13 -5.37 -14.98 5.88
N VAL A 14 -5.90 -13.86 6.37
CA VAL A 14 -5.10 -12.69 6.76
C VAL A 14 -5.78 -11.89 7.85
N ARG A 15 -4.95 -11.15 8.56
CA ARG A 15 -5.36 -10.15 9.52
C ARG A 15 -4.70 -8.82 9.17
N LEU A 16 -5.46 -7.75 9.17
CA LEU A 16 -4.96 -6.38 9.04
C LEU A 16 -4.93 -5.76 10.42
N GLU A 17 -3.75 -5.45 10.90
CA GLU A 17 -3.54 -4.82 12.20
C GLU A 17 -3.10 -3.37 12.01
N PRO A 18 -3.50 -2.44 12.89
CA PRO A 18 -2.92 -1.11 12.90
C PRO A 18 -1.39 -1.21 12.91
N LEU A 19 -0.73 -0.55 11.96
CA LEU A 19 0.72 -0.59 11.88
C LEU A 19 1.36 -0.05 13.15
N SER A 20 2.37 -0.75 13.65
CA SER A 20 3.12 -0.37 14.85
C SER A 20 4.60 -0.73 14.72
N PRO A 21 5.48 -0.18 15.57
CA PRO A 21 6.90 -0.57 15.59
C PRO A 21 7.14 -2.06 15.87
N ALA A 22 6.21 -2.75 16.53
CA ALA A 22 6.32 -4.18 16.82
C ALA A 22 6.37 -5.05 15.54
N HIS A 23 5.91 -4.53 14.39
CA HIS A 23 5.98 -5.25 13.12
C HIS A 23 7.32 -5.08 12.39
N ALA A 24 8.29 -4.33 12.94
CA ALA A 24 9.49 -3.93 12.22
C ALA A 24 10.37 -5.12 11.78
N ASP A 25 10.59 -6.08 12.66
CA ASP A 25 11.45 -7.24 12.38
C ASP A 25 10.82 -8.12 11.29
N ASP A 26 9.56 -8.47 11.45
CA ASP A 26 8.83 -9.28 10.46
C ASP A 26 8.77 -8.59 9.08
N LEU A 27 8.48 -7.29 9.06
CA LEU A 27 8.41 -6.52 7.81
C LEU A 27 9.80 -6.34 7.17
N THR A 28 10.87 -6.30 7.96
CA THR A 28 12.24 -6.28 7.45
C THR A 28 12.56 -7.59 6.73
N ASP A 29 12.22 -8.73 7.34
CA ASP A 29 12.34 -10.04 6.72
C ASP A 29 11.44 -10.19 5.48
N ALA A 30 10.21 -9.70 5.58
CA ALA A 30 9.23 -9.75 4.50
C ALA A 30 9.64 -8.95 3.27
N ARG A 31 10.45 -7.92 3.45
CA ARG A 31 10.99 -7.05 2.39
C ARG A 31 12.07 -7.72 1.56
N GLU A 32 12.68 -8.79 2.03
CA GLU A 32 13.75 -9.47 1.32
C GLU A 32 13.32 -9.92 -0.08
N GLY A 33 14.10 -9.55 -1.11
CA GLY A 33 13.81 -9.85 -2.51
C GLY A 33 12.67 -9.03 -3.14
N LEU A 34 12.12 -8.02 -2.44
CA LEU A 34 11.10 -7.15 -3.00
C LEU A 34 11.69 -6.16 -4.00
N GLU A 35 11.16 -6.14 -5.20
CA GLU A 35 11.53 -5.16 -6.23
C GLU A 35 10.66 -3.90 -6.13
N TYR A 36 11.32 -2.73 -6.03
CA TYR A 36 10.65 -1.42 -5.89
C TYR A 36 10.52 -0.65 -7.21
N ALA A 37 10.52 -1.34 -8.34
CA ALA A 37 10.55 -0.70 -9.68
C ALA A 37 9.41 0.31 -9.92
N TRP A 38 8.26 0.11 -9.28
CA TRP A 38 7.05 0.91 -9.51
C TRP A 38 6.64 1.76 -8.30
N TYR A 39 7.46 1.82 -7.27
CA TYR A 39 7.17 2.62 -6.09
C TYR A 39 7.62 4.07 -6.27
N THR A 40 6.82 5.00 -5.78
CA THR A 40 7.13 6.43 -5.86
C THR A 40 8.26 6.86 -4.92
N SER A 41 8.46 6.09 -3.86
CA SER A 41 9.56 6.25 -2.92
C SER A 41 10.00 4.89 -2.40
N VAL A 42 11.30 4.71 -2.22
CA VAL A 42 11.86 3.52 -1.60
C VAL A 42 12.41 3.96 -0.24
N PRO A 43 11.86 3.45 0.86
CA PRO A 43 12.35 3.82 2.19
C PRO A 43 13.76 3.29 2.41
N ALA A 44 14.57 4.01 3.18
CA ALA A 44 15.92 3.59 3.53
C ALA A 44 15.90 2.31 4.36
N SER A 45 14.98 2.25 5.32
CA SER A 45 14.74 1.08 6.14
C SER A 45 13.24 0.86 6.41
N VAL A 46 12.87 -0.31 6.91
CA VAL A 46 11.49 -0.59 7.33
C VAL A 46 11.12 0.22 8.58
N PRO A 47 11.97 0.33 9.60
CA PRO A 47 11.68 1.21 10.73
C PRO A 47 11.38 2.66 10.32
N ASP A 48 12.20 3.27 9.44
CA ASP A 48 11.96 4.64 8.94
C ASP A 48 10.61 4.75 8.21
N GLU A 49 10.24 3.73 7.43
CA GLU A 49 8.95 3.70 6.75
C GLU A 49 7.78 3.60 7.74
N ILE A 50 7.91 2.80 8.78
CA ILE A 50 6.90 2.68 9.85
C ILE A 50 6.76 4.04 10.54
N GLU A 51 7.86 4.65 10.98
CA GLU A 51 7.85 5.96 11.63
C GLU A 51 7.16 7.02 10.77
N ARG A 52 7.55 7.10 9.50
CA ARG A 52 6.95 8.04 8.54
C ARG A 52 5.43 7.84 8.40
N ARG A 53 4.97 6.58 8.32
CA ARG A 53 3.54 6.28 8.18
C ARG A 53 2.77 6.57 9.45
N LEU A 54 3.36 6.33 10.62
CA LEU A 54 2.74 6.66 11.90
C LEU A 54 2.62 8.18 12.07
N ALA A 55 3.61 8.95 11.65
CA ALA A 55 3.52 10.42 11.62
C ALA A 55 2.40 10.93 10.69
N GLU A 56 2.21 10.31 9.53
CA GLU A 56 1.10 10.63 8.62
C GLU A 56 -0.27 10.23 9.20
N ARG A 57 -0.33 9.12 9.94
CA ARG A 57 -1.52 8.71 10.69
C ARG A 57 -1.87 9.71 11.77
N ASP A 58 -0.89 10.12 12.57
CA ASP A 58 -1.09 11.06 13.68
C ASP A 58 -1.52 12.45 13.19
N ALA A 59 -1.17 12.76 11.95
CA ALA A 59 -1.65 13.95 11.23
C ALA A 59 -3.02 13.76 10.52
N GLY A 60 -3.67 12.60 10.68
CA GLY A 60 -4.98 12.30 10.09
C GLY A 60 -4.98 12.07 8.57
N ARG A 61 -3.81 11.94 7.94
CA ARG A 61 -3.69 11.81 6.48
C ARG A 61 -3.68 10.37 5.98
N MET A 62 -3.36 9.43 6.85
CA MET A 62 -3.29 7.99 6.52
C MET A 62 -3.80 7.13 7.67
N ASN A 63 -4.20 5.90 7.34
CA ASN A 63 -4.38 4.83 8.32
C ASN A 63 -3.68 3.56 7.81
N PRO A 64 -2.43 3.32 8.23
CA PRO A 64 -1.63 2.21 7.76
C PRO A 64 -1.90 0.92 8.55
N PHE A 65 -1.88 -0.20 7.83
CA PHE A 65 -2.04 -1.55 8.38
C PHE A 65 -0.84 -2.43 8.03
N ALA A 66 -0.44 -3.26 8.98
CA ALA A 66 0.35 -4.45 8.71
C ALA A 66 -0.57 -5.55 8.18
N VAL A 67 -0.13 -6.26 7.16
CA VAL A 67 -0.79 -7.48 6.65
C VAL A 67 -0.13 -8.67 7.33
N VAL A 68 -0.88 -9.34 8.19
CA VAL A 68 -0.41 -10.50 8.96
C VAL A 68 -0.99 -11.79 8.36
N SER A 69 -0.14 -12.76 8.09
CA SER A 69 -0.51 -14.11 7.65
C SER A 69 0.35 -15.12 8.40
N ASP A 70 -0.25 -16.20 8.86
CA ASP A 70 0.41 -17.23 9.68
C ASP A 70 1.17 -16.65 10.89
N GLY A 71 0.59 -15.63 11.53
CA GLY A 71 1.13 -14.98 12.73
C GLY A 71 2.32 -14.05 12.49
N ARG A 72 2.69 -13.76 11.24
CA ARG A 72 3.80 -12.86 10.89
C ARG A 72 3.35 -11.74 9.97
N ALA A 73 3.91 -10.55 10.14
CA ALA A 73 3.66 -9.44 9.23
C ALA A 73 4.39 -9.68 7.90
N VAL A 74 3.62 -9.82 6.81
CA VAL A 74 4.12 -10.17 5.47
C VAL A 74 4.03 -9.00 4.47
N GLY A 75 3.63 -7.83 4.93
CA GLY A 75 3.52 -6.64 4.10
C GLY A 75 2.69 -5.54 4.76
N MET A 76 2.37 -4.53 3.98
CA MET A 76 1.59 -3.37 4.43
C MET A 76 0.52 -2.98 3.40
N THR A 77 -0.54 -2.33 3.88
CA THR A 77 -1.52 -1.62 3.06
C THR A 77 -2.02 -0.40 3.83
N THR A 78 -2.60 0.60 3.16
CA THR A 78 -2.87 1.89 3.82
C THR A 78 -4.11 2.52 3.23
N TYR A 79 -4.98 3.09 4.06
CA TYR A 79 -5.88 4.15 3.64
C TYR A 79 -5.08 5.45 3.54
N CYS A 80 -5.16 6.13 2.42
CA CYS A 80 -4.55 7.43 2.18
C CYS A 80 -5.49 8.31 1.34
N GLY A 81 -5.15 9.58 1.18
CA GLY A 81 -6.05 10.51 0.48
C GLY A 81 -7.44 10.56 1.10
N ILE A 82 -7.52 10.46 2.43
CA ILE A 82 -8.78 10.46 3.18
C ILE A 82 -9.43 11.83 3.02
N ASP A 83 -10.65 11.85 2.47
CA ASP A 83 -11.47 13.04 2.31
C ASP A 83 -12.77 12.80 3.10
N LEU A 84 -12.92 13.51 4.20
CA LEU A 84 -14.08 13.38 5.09
C LEU A 84 -15.27 14.22 4.61
N ASP A 85 -15.04 15.28 3.82
CA ASP A 85 -16.09 16.13 3.29
C ASP A 85 -16.79 15.47 2.08
N SER A 86 -16.02 14.67 1.34
CA SER A 86 -16.53 13.84 0.25
C SER A 86 -16.06 12.40 0.53
N PRO A 87 -16.89 11.54 1.17
CA PRO A 87 -16.43 10.27 1.75
C PRO A 87 -15.75 9.35 0.73
N ARG A 88 -14.48 9.61 0.48
CA ARG A 88 -13.61 8.92 -0.48
C ARG A 88 -12.30 8.57 0.19
N VAL A 89 -11.68 7.51 -0.30
CA VAL A 89 -10.39 7.07 0.19
C VAL A 89 -9.59 6.42 -0.93
N GLU A 90 -8.27 6.57 -0.90
CA GLU A 90 -7.37 5.75 -1.71
C GLU A 90 -6.84 4.59 -0.86
N VAL A 91 -6.88 3.38 -1.40
CA VAL A 91 -6.18 2.23 -0.84
C VAL A 91 -4.86 2.07 -1.60
N GLY A 92 -3.79 2.48 -0.96
CA GLY A 92 -2.47 2.57 -1.59
C GLY A 92 -1.33 2.09 -0.72
N TYR A 93 -0.11 2.41 -1.15
CA TYR A 93 1.14 2.03 -0.46
C TYR A 93 1.21 0.55 -0.08
N THR A 94 0.59 -0.31 -0.89
CA THR A 94 0.55 -1.75 -0.66
C THR A 94 1.79 -2.42 -1.19
N TRP A 95 2.44 -3.19 -0.34
CA TRP A 95 3.42 -4.17 -0.75
C TRP A 95 3.29 -5.45 0.07
N LEU A 96 3.64 -6.56 -0.52
CA LEU A 96 3.64 -7.88 0.10
C LEU A 96 4.96 -8.57 -0.20
N SER A 97 5.43 -9.33 0.76
CA SER A 97 6.59 -10.21 0.59
C SER A 97 6.47 -11.05 -0.67
N PRO A 98 7.55 -11.21 -1.45
CA PRO A 98 7.57 -12.14 -2.59
C PRO A 98 7.06 -13.54 -2.26
N ARG A 99 7.26 -13.99 -1.02
CA ARG A 99 6.84 -15.30 -0.53
C ARG A 99 5.33 -15.53 -0.53
N VAL A 100 4.54 -14.46 -0.39
CA VAL A 100 3.07 -14.52 -0.36
C VAL A 100 2.41 -13.91 -1.60
N GLN A 101 3.19 -13.41 -2.54
CA GLN A 101 2.66 -12.95 -3.83
C GLN A 101 2.08 -14.13 -4.62
N ARG A 102 1.01 -13.85 -5.39
CA ARG A 102 0.25 -14.86 -6.16
C ARG A 102 -0.45 -15.92 -5.31
N THR A 103 -0.64 -15.65 -4.03
CA THR A 103 -1.49 -16.43 -3.13
C THR A 103 -2.81 -15.70 -2.85
N ALA A 104 -3.66 -16.27 -1.99
CA ALA A 104 -4.92 -15.63 -1.57
C ALA A 104 -4.71 -14.36 -0.71
N VAL A 105 -3.52 -14.15 -0.12
CA VAL A 105 -3.23 -13.09 0.85
C VAL A 105 -3.60 -11.71 0.34
N ASN A 106 -3.18 -11.33 -0.89
CA ASN A 106 -3.50 -10.00 -1.41
C ASN A 106 -5.01 -9.79 -1.61
N THR A 107 -5.69 -10.78 -2.18
CA THR A 107 -7.14 -10.70 -2.43
C THR A 107 -7.90 -10.64 -1.11
N ALA A 108 -7.55 -11.49 -0.15
CA ALA A 108 -8.16 -11.53 1.16
C ALA A 108 -7.95 -10.20 1.94
N ALA A 109 -6.75 -9.64 1.90
CA ALA A 109 -6.45 -8.34 2.50
C ALA A 109 -7.25 -7.20 1.84
N LYS A 110 -7.37 -7.22 0.50
CA LYS A 110 -8.14 -6.22 -0.23
C LYS A 110 -9.64 -6.33 0.04
N LEU A 111 -10.19 -7.53 0.16
CA LEU A 111 -11.59 -7.71 0.53
C LEU A 111 -11.88 -7.17 1.94
N LEU A 112 -10.99 -7.37 2.90
CA LEU A 112 -11.14 -6.82 4.24
C LEU A 112 -11.14 -5.28 4.23
N ILE A 113 -10.12 -4.68 3.63
CA ILE A 113 -9.97 -3.22 3.65
C ILE A 113 -11.06 -2.52 2.83
N LEU A 114 -11.50 -3.10 1.71
CA LEU A 114 -12.59 -2.56 0.90
C LEU A 114 -13.95 -2.74 1.59
N GLY A 115 -14.22 -3.92 2.16
CA GLY A 115 -15.45 -4.18 2.94
C GLY A 115 -15.57 -3.21 4.10
N HIS A 116 -14.50 -3.02 4.89
CA HIS A 116 -14.48 -2.04 5.97
C HIS A 116 -14.75 -0.61 5.48
N ALA A 117 -14.14 -0.21 4.35
CA ALA A 117 -14.36 1.12 3.80
C ALA A 117 -15.83 1.35 3.41
N PHE A 118 -16.43 0.43 2.66
CA PHE A 118 -17.81 0.60 2.17
C PHE A 118 -18.88 0.32 3.23
N GLU A 119 -18.69 -0.72 4.05
CA GLU A 119 -19.74 -1.21 4.95
C GLU A 119 -19.68 -0.56 6.34
N ALA A 120 -18.48 -0.31 6.87
CA ALA A 120 -18.30 0.25 8.21
C ALA A 120 -18.05 1.76 8.21
N CYS A 121 -17.35 2.26 7.20
CA CYS A 121 -17.04 3.69 7.08
C CYS A 121 -17.93 4.42 6.06
N GLU A 122 -18.82 3.70 5.37
CA GLU A 122 -19.83 4.25 4.45
C GLU A 122 -19.24 5.16 3.37
N VAL A 123 -18.00 4.85 2.90
CA VAL A 123 -17.42 5.62 1.80
C VAL A 123 -18.18 5.38 0.49
N ILE A 124 -18.30 6.42 -0.31
CA ILE A 124 -19.00 6.35 -1.61
C ILE A 124 -18.08 5.91 -2.75
N ALA A 125 -16.76 6.02 -2.56
CA ALA A 125 -15.78 5.61 -3.57
C ALA A 125 -14.44 5.24 -2.94
N VAL A 126 -13.82 4.18 -3.48
CA VAL A 126 -12.44 3.80 -3.17
C VAL A 126 -11.61 3.86 -4.44
N GLN A 127 -10.50 4.59 -4.38
CA GLN A 127 -9.54 4.71 -5.47
C GLN A 127 -8.36 3.77 -5.25
N LEU A 128 -7.85 3.20 -6.35
CA LEU A 128 -6.63 2.40 -6.39
C LEU A 128 -5.74 2.96 -7.51
N THR A 129 -4.54 3.38 -7.15
CA THR A 129 -3.58 3.97 -8.09
C THR A 129 -2.39 3.05 -8.30
N THR A 130 -1.96 2.86 -9.54
CA THR A 130 -0.75 2.10 -9.86
C THR A 130 -0.06 2.63 -11.10
N HIS A 131 1.23 2.34 -11.24
CA HIS A 131 1.98 2.75 -12.42
C HIS A 131 1.50 1.98 -13.66
N TRP A 132 1.40 2.67 -14.81
CA TRP A 132 0.90 2.07 -16.06
C TRP A 132 1.60 0.77 -16.46
N HIS A 133 2.93 0.72 -16.30
CA HIS A 133 3.71 -0.49 -16.62
C HIS A 133 3.67 -1.57 -15.54
N ASN A 134 3.08 -1.33 -14.38
CA ASN A 134 2.91 -2.34 -13.33
C ASN A 134 1.74 -3.28 -13.66
N ARG A 135 1.98 -4.18 -14.62
CA ARG A 135 0.96 -5.13 -15.10
C ARG A 135 0.42 -6.03 -13.99
N GLN A 136 1.28 -6.42 -13.05
CA GLN A 136 0.89 -7.27 -11.92
C GLN A 136 -0.15 -6.56 -11.03
N SER A 137 0.12 -5.31 -10.65
CA SER A 137 -0.81 -4.52 -9.83
C SER A 137 -2.10 -4.23 -10.59
N ARG A 138 -2.04 -3.85 -11.87
CA ARG A 138 -3.24 -3.62 -12.68
C ARG A 138 -4.14 -4.85 -12.72
N ALA A 139 -3.58 -6.02 -13.06
CA ALA A 139 -4.33 -7.27 -13.06
C ALA A 139 -4.92 -7.63 -11.70
N ALA A 140 -4.22 -7.30 -10.59
CA ALA A 140 -4.74 -7.51 -9.25
C ALA A 140 -5.92 -6.57 -8.95
N ILE A 141 -5.87 -5.31 -9.36
CA ILE A 141 -6.93 -4.32 -9.21
C ILE A 141 -8.17 -4.70 -10.04
N GLU A 142 -7.96 -5.08 -11.30
CA GLU A 142 -9.03 -5.51 -12.21
C GLU A 142 -9.80 -6.74 -11.67
N ARG A 143 -9.10 -7.70 -11.04
CA ARG A 143 -9.74 -8.87 -10.41
C ARG A 143 -10.64 -8.53 -9.23
N LEU A 144 -10.48 -7.36 -8.61
CA LEU A 144 -11.37 -6.88 -7.56
C LEU A 144 -12.66 -6.24 -8.12
N GLY A 145 -12.81 -6.19 -9.43
CA GLY A 145 -13.95 -5.55 -10.10
C GLY A 145 -13.79 -4.04 -10.29
N ALA A 146 -12.63 -3.47 -9.97
CA ALA A 146 -12.37 -2.05 -10.18
C ALA A 146 -12.29 -1.72 -11.67
N ARG A 147 -12.85 -0.56 -12.04
CA ARG A 147 -12.78 -0.03 -13.40
C ARG A 147 -11.66 1.00 -13.49
N GLN A 148 -11.00 1.05 -14.63
CA GLN A 148 -10.01 2.06 -14.93
C GLN A 148 -10.72 3.37 -15.33
N ASP A 149 -10.60 4.39 -14.53
CA ASP A 149 -11.19 5.71 -14.80
C ASP A 149 -10.31 6.56 -15.72
N GLY A 150 -9.00 6.34 -15.72
CA GLY A 150 -8.10 7.10 -16.58
C GLY A 150 -6.63 6.71 -16.45
N VAL A 151 -5.83 7.29 -17.33
CA VAL A 151 -4.36 7.25 -17.30
C VAL A 151 -3.86 8.67 -17.17
N LEU A 152 -3.18 8.98 -16.06
CA LEU A 152 -2.63 10.30 -15.82
C LEU A 152 -1.20 10.37 -16.37
N SER A 153 -0.93 11.33 -17.26
CA SER A 153 0.32 11.39 -18.01
C SER A 153 1.53 11.87 -17.21
N ALA A 154 1.35 12.51 -16.05
CA ALA A 154 2.45 13.04 -15.24
C ALA A 154 2.04 13.34 -13.79
N VAL A 155 1.71 12.32 -12.98
CA VAL A 155 1.32 12.57 -11.59
C VAL A 155 2.49 12.47 -10.61
N ARG A 156 3.43 11.58 -10.83
CA ARG A 156 4.65 11.43 -10.03
C ARG A 156 5.74 10.73 -10.86
N SER A 157 6.98 11.17 -10.76
CA SER A 157 8.10 10.42 -11.29
C SER A 157 8.32 9.17 -10.45
N CYS A 158 8.32 8.00 -11.08
CA CYS A 158 8.77 6.78 -10.44
C CYS A 158 10.22 6.96 -9.96
N ALA A 159 10.58 6.38 -8.81
CA ALA A 159 11.89 6.56 -8.16
C ALA A 159 13.11 6.10 -8.99
N ARG A 160 12.89 5.48 -10.14
CA ARG A 160 13.94 5.15 -11.10
C ARG A 160 14.33 6.38 -11.93
N ARG A 161 15.13 7.26 -11.35
CA ARG A 161 15.98 8.11 -12.19
C ARG A 161 16.94 7.16 -12.93
N LEU A 162 16.75 7.01 -14.22
CA LEU A 162 17.81 6.54 -15.11
C LEU A 162 19.02 7.41 -14.83
N ARG A 163 20.07 6.84 -14.25
CA ARG A 163 21.38 7.50 -14.25
C ARG A 163 21.80 7.59 -15.69
N THR A 164 21.53 8.69 -16.35
CA THR A 164 22.20 9.03 -17.58
C THR A 164 23.65 9.33 -17.19
N ASN A 165 24.53 8.38 -17.46
CA ASN A 165 25.96 8.66 -17.53
C ASN A 165 26.16 9.65 -18.69
N ALA A 166 26.15 10.93 -18.39
CA ALA A 166 26.72 11.91 -19.31
C ALA A 166 28.24 11.66 -19.36
N PRO A 167 28.81 11.46 -20.53
CA PRO A 167 30.25 11.36 -20.63
C PRO A 167 30.86 12.71 -20.20
N ALA A 168 31.85 12.66 -19.30
CA ALA A 168 32.62 13.81 -18.90
C ALA A 168 33.23 14.42 -20.15
N ALA A 169 32.92 15.69 -20.43
CA ALA A 169 33.60 16.48 -21.44
C ALA A 169 35.07 16.59 -21.02
N ARG A 170 35.97 16.05 -21.82
CA ARG A 170 37.40 16.29 -21.72
C ARG A 170 37.67 17.68 -22.29
N SER A 171 38.15 18.53 -21.48
CA SER A 171 38.90 19.76 -21.88
C SER A 171 40.35 19.45 -22.17
#